data_129f1fa8f174242e2ba0fb0c1496ae10
#
_entry.id   129f1fa8f174242e2ba0fb0c1496ae10
#
_cell.length_a   1.000
_cell.length_b   1.000
_cell.length_c   1.000
_cell.angle_alpha   90.00
_cell.angle_beta   90.00
_cell.angle_gamma   90.00
#
_symmetry.space_group_name_H-M   'P 1'
#
loop_
_entity.id
_entity.type
_entity.pdbx_description
1 polymer ?
#
loop_
_entity_poly.entity_id
_entity_poly.type
_entity_poly.pdbx_seq_one_letter_code
_entity_poly.pdbx_strand_id
1 'polypeptide(L)'
;MFVGSAATLSSLVNTLVTAVGAQPSYRFVGPEQYLNAMLVEAGCESLDVAQCHLTTQSPMGTLDRAGSVASSGYVSALPSPAGTAAFVATVNDLIQTLPHLGGGVAFDALGGAINAVKPSDTAFVHRNAIAGIQASVATGASESVAEQGRSWLAHFASSVTSYVDGQAYQNYIDPTLVDWQQAYYGTNLGRLVSVKARHDPDDVFHFAQSIPTHLGAGG
;
A
#
# COMPACT_ATOMS: atom_id res chain seq x y z
N MET A 1 13.70 -3.14 -7.13
CA MET A 1 14.67 -2.74 -8.19
C MET A 1 15.77 -1.87 -7.60
N PHE A 2 17.01 -1.98 -8.08
CA PHE A 2 18.16 -1.17 -7.63
C PHE A 2 18.87 -0.55 -8.84
N VAL A 3 19.13 0.74 -8.77
CA VAL A 3 19.89 1.46 -9.81
C VAL A 3 21.34 1.61 -9.35
N GLY A 4 22.23 0.79 -9.89
CA GLY A 4 23.65 0.76 -9.49
C GLY A 4 24.35 -0.51 -9.95
N SER A 5 25.55 -0.75 -9.43
CA SER A 5 26.32 -1.95 -9.79
C SER A 5 25.77 -3.21 -9.12
N ALA A 6 25.88 -4.36 -9.80
CA ALA A 6 25.53 -5.65 -9.25
C ALA A 6 26.34 -5.98 -7.97
N ALA A 7 27.60 -5.53 -7.90
CA ALA A 7 28.43 -5.70 -6.71
C ALA A 7 27.88 -4.95 -5.50
N THR A 8 27.45 -3.69 -5.69
CA THR A 8 26.82 -2.89 -4.64
C THR A 8 25.51 -3.53 -4.17
N LEU A 9 24.65 -3.96 -5.10
CA LEU A 9 23.42 -4.65 -4.75
C LEU A 9 23.68 -5.94 -3.97
N SER A 10 24.64 -6.76 -4.42
CA SER A 10 25.01 -8.00 -3.74
C SER A 10 25.49 -7.73 -2.31
N SER A 11 26.28 -6.66 -2.10
CA SER A 11 26.73 -6.26 -0.76
C SER A 11 25.55 -5.86 0.14
N LEU A 12 24.63 -5.06 -0.36
CA LEU A 12 23.42 -4.65 0.38
C LEU A 12 22.54 -5.84 0.74
N VAL A 13 22.31 -6.75 -0.19
CA VAL A 13 21.54 -7.98 0.06
C VAL A 13 22.24 -8.88 1.08
N ASN A 14 23.56 -9.03 1.01
CA ASN A 14 24.32 -9.78 2.01
C ASN A 14 24.21 -9.16 3.41
N THR A 15 24.25 -7.84 3.50
CA THR A 15 24.05 -7.12 4.77
C THR A 15 22.67 -7.42 5.35
N LEU A 16 21.62 -7.38 4.51
CA LEU A 16 20.27 -7.72 4.93
C LEU A 16 20.16 -9.18 5.40
N VAL A 17 20.68 -10.13 4.62
CA VAL A 17 20.68 -11.58 4.98
C VAL A 17 21.38 -11.81 6.31
N THR A 18 22.50 -11.13 6.53
CA THR A 18 23.26 -11.23 7.80
C THR A 18 22.45 -10.65 8.97
N ALA A 19 21.79 -9.51 8.77
CA ALA A 19 20.97 -8.86 9.80
C ALA A 19 19.73 -9.71 10.16
N VAL A 20 19.11 -10.36 9.18
CA VAL A 20 17.97 -11.28 9.38
C VAL A 20 18.42 -12.58 10.08
N GLY A 21 19.66 -13.01 9.90
CA GLY A 21 20.19 -14.25 10.49
C GLY A 21 19.66 -15.54 9.86
N ALA A 22 18.98 -15.45 8.71
CA ALA A 22 18.45 -16.59 7.97
C ALA A 22 18.75 -16.47 6.47
N GLN A 23 18.97 -17.58 5.81
CA GLN A 23 19.17 -17.60 4.36
C GLN A 23 17.80 -17.49 3.64
N PRO A 24 17.70 -16.70 2.56
CA PRO A 24 16.49 -16.66 1.75
C PRO A 24 16.28 -18.00 1.03
N SER A 25 15.03 -18.42 0.88
CA SER A 25 14.67 -19.60 0.10
C SER A 25 14.92 -19.42 -1.41
N TYR A 26 14.88 -18.17 -1.86
CA TYR A 26 15.19 -17.77 -3.23
C TYR A 26 15.94 -16.45 -3.24
N ARG A 27 16.93 -16.33 -4.11
CA ARG A 27 17.67 -15.09 -4.34
C ARG A 27 18.08 -14.98 -5.80
N PHE A 28 17.70 -13.86 -6.41
CA PHE A 28 18.21 -13.47 -7.72
C PHE A 28 18.82 -12.07 -7.64
N VAL A 29 20.01 -11.90 -8.20
CA VAL A 29 20.71 -10.61 -8.38
C VAL A 29 21.31 -10.64 -9.76
N GLY A 30 20.75 -9.86 -10.67
CA GLY A 30 21.23 -9.78 -12.04
C GLY A 30 20.95 -8.41 -12.65
N PRO A 31 21.67 -8.04 -13.74
CA PRO A 31 21.35 -6.87 -14.52
C PRO A 31 20.05 -7.11 -15.29
N GLU A 32 19.21 -6.08 -15.37
CA GLU A 32 17.99 -6.13 -16.15
C GLU A 32 17.82 -4.81 -16.94
N GLN A 33 17.24 -4.91 -18.13
CA GLN A 33 16.81 -3.74 -18.88
C GLN A 33 15.67 -3.05 -18.13
N TYR A 34 15.64 -1.71 -18.14
CA TYR A 34 14.66 -0.94 -17.40
C TYR A 34 13.21 -1.37 -17.69
N LEU A 35 12.89 -1.56 -18.99
CA LEU A 35 11.55 -1.97 -19.39
C LEU A 35 11.17 -3.35 -18.86
N ASN A 36 12.08 -4.32 -18.93
CA ASN A 36 11.86 -5.66 -18.40
C ASN A 36 11.70 -5.62 -16.88
N ALA A 37 12.52 -4.82 -16.18
CA ALA A 37 12.36 -4.62 -14.75
C ALA A 37 10.97 -4.05 -14.40
N MET A 38 10.43 -3.14 -15.21
CA MET A 38 9.08 -2.61 -15.03
C MET A 38 7.99 -3.65 -15.32
N LEU A 39 8.18 -4.53 -16.29
CA LEU A 39 7.26 -5.65 -16.54
C LEU A 39 7.25 -6.64 -15.35
N VAL A 40 8.41 -6.93 -14.76
CA VAL A 40 8.50 -7.75 -13.53
C VAL A 40 7.75 -7.10 -12.38
N GLU A 41 7.97 -5.81 -12.11
CA GLU A 41 7.27 -5.06 -11.05
C GLU A 41 5.74 -5.00 -11.27
N ALA A 42 5.32 -5.05 -12.55
CA ALA A 42 3.90 -5.12 -12.92
C ALA A 42 3.30 -6.54 -12.87
N GLY A 43 4.09 -7.56 -12.50
CA GLY A 43 3.67 -8.97 -12.56
C GLY A 43 3.52 -9.51 -13.99
N CYS A 44 4.23 -8.89 -14.94
CA CYS A 44 4.16 -9.19 -16.38
C CYS A 44 5.47 -9.77 -16.94
N GLU A 45 6.28 -10.45 -16.13
CA GLU A 45 7.61 -10.92 -16.53
C GLU A 45 7.62 -11.87 -17.74
N SER A 46 6.49 -12.49 -18.05
CA SER A 46 6.32 -13.39 -19.20
C SER A 46 5.55 -12.76 -20.37
N LEU A 47 5.21 -11.48 -20.27
CA LEU A 47 4.41 -10.75 -21.25
C LEU A 47 5.24 -9.66 -21.93
N ASP A 48 4.86 -9.29 -23.15
CA ASP A 48 5.34 -8.06 -23.76
C ASP A 48 4.51 -6.84 -23.29
N VAL A 49 4.94 -5.64 -23.65
CA VAL A 49 4.27 -4.39 -23.27
C VAL A 49 2.81 -4.34 -23.73
N ALA A 50 2.55 -4.82 -24.95
CA ALA A 50 1.18 -4.79 -25.50
C ALA A 50 0.24 -5.77 -24.77
N GLN A 51 0.77 -6.88 -24.30
CA GLN A 51 0.06 -7.91 -23.54
C GLN A 51 -0.13 -7.48 -22.06
N CYS A 52 0.81 -6.72 -21.49
CA CYS A 52 0.73 -6.22 -20.11
C CYS A 52 -0.26 -5.03 -19.98
N HIS A 53 -1.46 -5.22 -20.51
CA HIS A 53 -2.58 -4.28 -20.47
C HIS A 53 -3.88 -5.03 -20.18
N LEU A 54 -4.87 -4.31 -19.68
CA LEU A 54 -6.22 -4.84 -19.58
C LEU A 54 -6.77 -5.12 -20.99
N THR A 55 -7.56 -6.17 -21.13
CA THR A 55 -8.27 -6.51 -22.37
C THR A 55 -9.13 -5.37 -22.92
N THR A 56 -9.55 -4.45 -22.05
CA THR A 56 -10.32 -3.24 -22.40
C THR A 56 -9.44 -2.06 -22.84
N GLN A 57 -8.13 -2.12 -22.66
CA GLN A 57 -7.20 -1.03 -22.96
C GLN A 57 -6.33 -1.29 -24.19
N SER A 58 -6.10 -2.56 -24.52
CA SER A 58 -5.30 -2.96 -25.67
C SER A 58 -5.92 -4.20 -26.33
N PRO A 59 -6.01 -4.26 -27.67
CA PRO A 59 -6.45 -5.48 -28.37
C PRO A 59 -5.55 -6.70 -28.08
N MET A 60 -4.30 -6.47 -27.69
CA MET A 60 -3.33 -7.51 -27.31
C MET A 60 -3.30 -7.73 -25.79
N GLY A 61 -4.03 -6.93 -25.03
CA GLY A 61 -4.05 -7.01 -23.56
C GLY A 61 -4.56 -8.37 -23.07
N THR A 62 -3.87 -8.92 -22.08
CA THR A 62 -4.21 -10.24 -21.48
C THR A 62 -4.53 -10.16 -20.00
N LEU A 63 -4.39 -8.97 -19.39
CA LEU A 63 -4.68 -8.80 -17.98
C LEU A 63 -6.18 -8.68 -17.74
N ASP A 64 -6.65 -9.38 -16.72
CA ASP A 64 -8.02 -9.25 -16.20
C ASP A 64 -8.07 -8.23 -15.07
N ARG A 65 -9.26 -7.65 -14.85
CA ARG A 65 -9.53 -6.90 -13.62
C ARG A 65 -9.73 -7.88 -12.47
N ALA A 66 -8.89 -7.74 -11.45
CA ALA A 66 -9.04 -8.49 -10.21
C ALA A 66 -9.70 -7.59 -9.15
N GLY A 67 -10.73 -8.10 -8.46
CA GLY A 67 -11.29 -7.47 -7.28
C GLY A 67 -10.38 -7.71 -6.08
N SER A 68 -10.26 -6.70 -5.24
CA SER A 68 -9.58 -6.82 -3.93
C SER A 68 -10.25 -5.91 -2.91
N VAL A 69 -10.08 -6.27 -1.64
CA VAL A 69 -10.32 -5.37 -0.50
C VAL A 69 -8.98 -5.06 0.14
N ALA A 70 -8.79 -3.83 0.57
CA ALA A 70 -7.53 -3.39 1.15
C ALA A 70 -7.75 -2.40 2.28
N SER A 71 -6.80 -2.35 3.21
CA SER A 71 -6.66 -1.33 4.23
C SER A 71 -5.19 -0.94 4.33
N SER A 72 -4.90 0.21 4.88
CA SER A 72 -3.54 0.71 5.01
C SER A 72 -3.27 1.32 6.36
N GLY A 73 -2.01 1.48 6.67
CA GLY A 73 -1.56 2.16 7.88
C GLY A 73 -0.12 2.64 7.72
N TYR A 74 0.37 3.28 8.76
CA TYR A 74 1.77 3.72 8.84
C TYR A 74 2.36 3.34 10.18
N VAL A 75 3.67 3.13 10.19
CA VAL A 75 4.47 2.99 11.42
C VAL A 75 5.56 4.04 11.42
N SER A 76 5.67 4.77 12.52
CA SER A 76 6.67 5.82 12.73
C SER A 76 7.87 5.36 13.56
N ALA A 77 7.80 4.13 14.11
CA ALA A 77 8.87 3.48 14.85
C ALA A 77 8.89 1.97 14.55
N LEU A 78 10.03 1.35 14.75
CA LEU A 78 10.12 -0.11 14.63
C LEU A 78 9.16 -0.79 15.61
N PRO A 79 8.33 -1.74 15.17
CA PRO A 79 7.46 -2.49 16.06
C PRO A 79 8.25 -3.19 17.16
N SER A 80 7.70 -3.22 18.36
CA SER A 80 8.24 -4.05 19.44
C SER A 80 8.17 -5.54 19.08
N PRO A 81 8.85 -6.44 19.80
CA PRO A 81 8.69 -7.88 19.61
C PRO A 81 7.22 -8.35 19.67
N ALA A 82 6.42 -7.75 20.55
CA ALA A 82 4.99 -8.03 20.64
C ALA A 82 4.24 -7.52 19.40
N GLY A 83 4.58 -6.34 18.89
CA GLY A 83 4.03 -5.81 17.64
C GLY A 83 4.38 -6.68 16.44
N THR A 84 5.64 -7.08 16.33
CA THR A 84 6.08 -8.01 15.28
C THR A 84 5.29 -9.33 15.35
N ALA A 85 5.11 -9.89 16.55
CA ALA A 85 4.33 -11.10 16.74
C ALA A 85 2.86 -10.93 16.35
N ALA A 86 2.25 -9.76 16.62
CA ALA A 86 0.88 -9.45 16.21
C ALA A 86 0.74 -9.43 14.68
N PHE A 87 1.64 -8.77 13.96
CA PHE A 87 1.65 -8.79 12.48
C PHE A 87 1.79 -10.20 11.92
N VAL A 88 2.73 -10.99 12.46
CA VAL A 88 2.94 -12.38 12.01
C VAL A 88 1.72 -13.24 12.29
N ALA A 89 1.10 -13.09 13.47
CA ALA A 89 -0.10 -13.85 13.85
C ALA A 89 -1.28 -13.58 12.89
N THR A 90 -1.50 -12.33 12.51
CA THR A 90 -2.60 -11.99 11.58
C THR A 90 -2.37 -12.51 10.16
N VAL A 91 -1.12 -12.54 9.68
CA VAL A 91 -0.78 -13.18 8.39
C VAL A 91 -0.99 -14.69 8.45
N ASN A 92 -0.57 -15.32 9.54
CA ASN A 92 -0.83 -16.76 9.74
C ASN A 92 -2.32 -17.07 9.82
N ASP A 93 -3.11 -16.20 10.46
CA ASP A 93 -4.57 -16.34 10.49
C ASP A 93 -5.16 -16.27 9.07
N LEU A 94 -4.73 -15.32 8.22
CA LEU A 94 -5.15 -15.27 6.81
C LEU A 94 -4.88 -16.60 6.10
N ILE A 95 -3.66 -17.11 6.22
CA ILE A 95 -3.25 -18.35 5.54
C ILE A 95 -4.08 -19.55 6.03
N GLN A 96 -4.46 -19.59 7.30
CA GLN A 96 -5.21 -20.70 7.89
C GLN A 96 -6.71 -20.60 7.62
N THR A 97 -7.27 -19.39 7.67
CA THR A 97 -8.73 -19.18 7.57
C THR A 97 -9.19 -19.00 6.13
N LEU A 98 -8.34 -18.42 5.28
CA LEU A 98 -8.63 -18.11 3.87
C LEU A 98 -7.54 -18.67 2.93
N PRO A 99 -7.20 -19.97 3.00
CA PRO A 99 -6.03 -20.54 2.32
C PRO A 99 -6.10 -20.50 0.79
N HIS A 100 -7.30 -20.23 0.22
CA HIS A 100 -7.52 -20.17 -1.22
C HIS A 100 -7.48 -18.72 -1.75
N LEU A 101 -7.35 -17.72 -0.88
CA LEU A 101 -7.32 -16.32 -1.28
C LEU A 101 -5.87 -15.82 -1.31
N GLY A 102 -5.54 -15.11 -2.38
CA GLY A 102 -4.31 -14.32 -2.42
C GLY A 102 -4.45 -13.13 -1.48
N GLY A 103 -3.37 -12.76 -0.82
CA GLY A 103 -3.38 -11.61 0.06
C GLY A 103 -2.21 -11.61 1.03
N GLY A 104 -2.18 -10.63 1.90
CA GLY A 104 -1.14 -10.49 2.90
C GLY A 104 -0.97 -9.07 3.38
N VAL A 105 0.17 -8.85 4.03
CA VAL A 105 0.59 -7.54 4.53
C VAL A 105 1.91 -7.18 3.89
N ALA A 106 1.94 -6.08 3.15
CA ALA A 106 3.15 -5.49 2.60
C ALA A 106 3.62 -4.32 3.46
N PHE A 107 4.93 -4.13 3.52
CA PHE A 107 5.57 -2.98 4.15
C PHE A 107 6.42 -2.25 3.11
N ASP A 108 6.05 -1.01 2.82
CA ASP A 108 6.78 -0.12 1.93
C ASP A 108 7.69 0.79 2.77
N ALA A 109 9.01 0.57 2.72
CA ALA A 109 9.96 1.35 3.49
C ALA A 109 9.93 2.82 3.07
N LEU A 110 9.78 3.70 4.04
CA LEU A 110 9.86 5.15 3.90
C LEU A 110 11.12 5.67 4.58
N GLY A 111 11.43 6.94 4.37
CA GLY A 111 12.61 7.57 4.94
C GLY A 111 13.44 8.33 3.89
N GLY A 112 14.68 8.65 4.22
CA GLY A 112 15.59 9.34 3.31
C GLY A 112 14.97 10.60 2.70
N ALA A 113 14.98 10.73 1.38
CA ALA A 113 14.44 11.88 0.66
C ALA A 113 12.92 12.06 0.86
N ILE A 114 12.16 10.99 1.12
CA ILE A 114 10.72 11.09 1.37
C ILE A 114 10.47 11.89 2.64
N ASN A 115 11.18 11.55 3.73
CA ASN A 115 10.99 12.17 5.04
C ASN A 115 11.74 13.50 5.18
N ALA A 116 12.64 13.85 4.24
CA ALA A 116 13.28 15.18 4.18
C ALA A 116 12.32 16.29 3.72
N VAL A 117 11.22 15.93 3.06
CA VAL A 117 10.15 16.88 2.66
C VAL A 117 9.23 17.13 3.85
N LYS A 118 8.88 18.39 4.09
CA LYS A 118 7.94 18.73 5.19
C LYS A 118 6.53 18.21 4.89
N PRO A 119 5.77 17.83 5.91
CA PRO A 119 4.38 17.38 5.72
C PRO A 119 3.49 18.38 4.96
N SER A 120 3.74 19.69 5.13
CA SER A 120 2.97 20.76 4.47
C SER A 120 3.42 21.11 3.05
N ASP A 121 4.54 20.60 2.56
CA ASP A 121 5.10 21.02 1.27
C ASP A 121 4.38 20.37 0.08
N THR A 122 3.75 19.21 0.31
CA THR A 122 2.98 18.47 -0.70
C THR A 122 1.65 17.99 -0.11
N ALA A 123 0.80 17.34 -0.92
CA ALA A 123 -0.44 16.70 -0.42
C ALA A 123 -0.17 15.51 0.51
N PHE A 124 0.97 14.82 0.35
CA PHE A 124 1.37 13.67 1.16
C PHE A 124 1.87 14.11 2.53
N VAL A 125 1.11 13.83 3.60
CA VAL A 125 1.36 14.30 4.96
C VAL A 125 2.27 13.37 5.78
N HIS A 126 2.37 12.08 5.42
CA HIS A 126 2.97 11.00 6.22
C HIS A 126 4.51 11.00 6.16
N ARG A 127 5.14 12.14 6.51
CA ARG A 127 6.59 12.35 6.37
C ARG A 127 7.44 11.88 7.56
N ASN A 128 6.77 11.43 8.64
CA ASN A 128 7.45 10.89 9.82
C ASN A 128 7.43 9.35 9.87
N ALA A 129 6.72 8.71 8.95
CA ALA A 129 6.62 7.26 8.91
C ALA A 129 7.93 6.62 8.43
N ILE A 130 8.28 5.46 8.99
CA ILE A 130 9.39 4.62 8.54
C ILE A 130 8.93 3.55 7.55
N ALA A 131 7.64 3.19 7.58
CA ALA A 131 7.03 2.33 6.59
C ALA A 131 5.53 2.63 6.43
N GLY A 132 5.03 2.48 5.20
CA GLY A 132 3.64 2.30 4.89
C GLY A 132 3.26 0.82 4.97
N ILE A 133 2.03 0.53 5.37
CA ILE A 133 1.48 -0.82 5.45
C ILE A 133 0.32 -0.91 4.47
N GLN A 134 0.29 -1.97 3.68
CA GLN A 134 -0.87 -2.40 2.91
C GLN A 134 -1.26 -3.80 3.35
N ALA A 135 -2.48 -3.94 3.87
CA ALA A 135 -3.12 -5.23 4.07
C ALA A 135 -4.17 -5.42 2.97
N SER A 136 -4.13 -6.54 2.26
CA SER A 136 -5.06 -6.76 1.14
C SER A 136 -5.43 -8.22 1.00
N VAL A 137 -6.63 -8.46 0.45
CA VAL A 137 -7.14 -9.79 0.09
C VAL A 137 -7.71 -9.73 -1.32
N ALA A 138 -7.25 -10.62 -2.18
CA ALA A 138 -7.81 -10.78 -3.53
C ALA A 138 -9.19 -11.44 -3.42
N THR A 139 -10.21 -10.83 -4.03
CA THR A 139 -11.60 -11.29 -3.90
C THR A 139 -12.20 -11.76 -5.21
N GLY A 140 -11.54 -11.51 -6.33
CA GLY A 140 -12.13 -11.70 -7.64
C GLY A 140 -13.43 -10.90 -7.78
N ALA A 141 -14.45 -11.51 -8.41
CA ALA A 141 -15.78 -10.90 -8.56
C ALA A 141 -16.81 -11.37 -7.51
N SER A 142 -16.38 -12.09 -6.47
CA SER A 142 -17.27 -12.67 -5.47
C SER A 142 -17.49 -11.76 -4.27
N GLU A 143 -18.74 -11.32 -4.06
CA GLU A 143 -19.09 -10.49 -2.89
C GLU A 143 -18.93 -11.26 -1.57
N SER A 144 -19.23 -12.55 -1.54
CA SER A 144 -19.04 -13.36 -0.33
C SER A 144 -17.57 -13.50 0.06
N VAL A 145 -16.68 -13.53 -0.93
CA VAL A 145 -15.22 -13.51 -0.70
C VAL A 145 -14.77 -12.12 -0.25
N ALA A 146 -15.33 -11.07 -0.82
CA ALA A 146 -15.05 -9.70 -0.40
C ALA A 146 -15.45 -9.47 1.06
N GLU A 147 -16.57 -10.02 1.52
CA GLU A 147 -17.01 -9.94 2.91
C GLU A 147 -16.04 -10.66 3.86
N GLN A 148 -15.58 -11.86 3.50
CA GLN A 148 -14.56 -12.57 4.27
C GLN A 148 -13.25 -11.76 4.34
N GLY A 149 -12.82 -11.17 3.22
CA GLY A 149 -11.66 -10.29 3.17
C GLY A 149 -11.81 -9.06 4.07
N ARG A 150 -12.97 -8.38 4.05
CA ARG A 150 -13.27 -7.25 4.95
C ARG A 150 -13.24 -7.67 6.42
N SER A 151 -13.79 -8.83 6.74
CA SER A 151 -13.76 -9.37 8.11
C SER A 151 -12.33 -9.60 8.59
N TRP A 152 -11.49 -10.18 7.74
CA TRP A 152 -10.07 -10.36 8.06
C TRP A 152 -9.35 -9.00 8.20
N LEU A 153 -9.59 -8.03 7.32
CA LEU A 153 -8.99 -6.69 7.43
C LEU A 153 -9.40 -5.99 8.74
N ALA A 154 -10.64 -6.13 9.18
CA ALA A 154 -11.09 -5.58 10.45
C ALA A 154 -10.37 -6.26 11.63
N HIS A 155 -10.19 -7.59 11.58
CA HIS A 155 -9.40 -8.33 12.57
C HIS A 155 -7.93 -7.88 12.55
N PHE A 156 -7.31 -7.77 11.38
CA PHE A 156 -5.96 -7.23 11.23
C PHE A 156 -5.84 -5.84 11.89
N ALA A 157 -6.69 -4.90 11.49
CA ALA A 157 -6.64 -3.53 12.00
C ALA A 157 -6.75 -3.48 13.54
N SER A 158 -7.67 -4.26 14.12
CA SER A 158 -7.83 -4.33 15.58
C SER A 158 -6.62 -4.93 16.28
N SER A 159 -6.00 -5.94 15.69
CA SER A 159 -4.84 -6.65 16.26
C SER A 159 -3.57 -5.82 16.27
N VAL A 160 -3.41 -4.90 15.31
CA VAL A 160 -2.21 -4.07 15.17
C VAL A 160 -2.39 -2.62 15.59
N THR A 161 -3.57 -2.21 16.02
CA THR A 161 -3.93 -0.80 16.30
C THR A 161 -2.97 -0.11 17.27
N SER A 162 -2.41 -0.83 18.25
CA SER A 162 -1.44 -0.29 19.20
C SER A 162 -0.02 -0.14 18.65
N TYR A 163 0.21 -0.58 17.42
CA TYR A 163 1.54 -0.61 16.78
C TYR A 163 1.60 0.22 15.51
N VAL A 164 0.49 0.86 15.12
CA VAL A 164 0.37 1.77 13.99
C VAL A 164 -0.02 3.15 14.48
N ASP A 165 0.18 4.18 13.67
CA ASP A 165 -0.01 5.57 14.08
C ASP A 165 -1.39 6.17 13.75
N GLY A 166 -2.36 5.34 13.35
CA GLY A 166 -3.72 5.76 13.03
C GLY A 166 -3.86 6.53 11.71
N GLN A 167 -2.78 6.64 10.92
CA GLN A 167 -2.79 7.23 9.60
C GLN A 167 -3.05 6.17 8.54
N ALA A 168 -3.55 6.58 7.37
CA ALA A 168 -3.83 5.69 6.25
C ALA A 168 -3.42 6.34 4.91
N TYR A 169 -3.27 5.53 3.87
CA TYR A 169 -2.86 5.99 2.55
C TYR A 169 -4.07 6.18 1.62
N GLN A 170 -4.27 7.39 1.15
CA GLN A 170 -5.43 7.76 0.33
C GLN A 170 -5.52 7.01 -1.02
N ASN A 171 -4.45 6.37 -1.49
CA ASN A 171 -4.49 5.54 -2.70
C ASN A 171 -4.96 4.10 -2.43
N TYR A 172 -5.08 3.72 -1.15
CA TYR A 172 -5.65 2.45 -0.71
C TYR A 172 -6.98 2.74 0.00
N ILE A 173 -7.97 3.16 -0.80
CA ILE A 173 -9.29 3.58 -0.30
C ILE A 173 -9.91 2.45 0.54
N ASP A 174 -10.19 2.77 1.80
CA ASP A 174 -10.88 1.90 2.73
C ASP A 174 -12.24 2.51 3.10
N PRO A 175 -13.33 2.00 2.52
CA PRO A 175 -14.66 2.56 2.75
C PRO A 175 -15.15 2.37 4.20
N THR A 176 -14.47 1.54 5.00
CA THR A 176 -14.80 1.31 6.42
C THR A 176 -14.13 2.31 7.36
N LEU A 177 -13.18 3.10 6.85
CA LEU A 177 -12.44 4.07 7.63
C LEU A 177 -13.31 5.30 7.96
N VAL A 178 -13.70 5.45 9.22
CA VAL A 178 -14.62 6.50 9.66
C VAL A 178 -13.97 7.88 9.59
N ASP A 179 -12.79 8.03 10.18
CA ASP A 179 -12.06 9.31 10.24
C ASP A 179 -11.07 9.47 9.07
N TRP A 180 -11.49 9.06 7.86
CA TRP A 180 -10.63 9.01 6.69
C TRP A 180 -9.98 10.35 6.34
N GLN A 181 -10.66 11.47 6.56
CA GLN A 181 -10.13 12.80 6.28
C GLN A 181 -8.88 13.09 7.10
N GLN A 182 -8.94 12.79 8.40
CA GLN A 182 -7.80 12.95 9.31
C GLN A 182 -6.73 11.91 9.01
N ALA A 183 -7.12 10.65 8.78
CA ALA A 183 -6.18 9.56 8.53
C ALA A 183 -5.41 9.75 7.22
N TYR A 184 -6.06 10.22 6.15
CA TYR A 184 -5.43 10.41 4.84
C TYR A 184 -4.65 11.72 4.71
N TYR A 185 -5.18 12.82 5.26
CA TYR A 185 -4.70 14.16 4.94
C TYR A 185 -4.17 14.93 6.15
N GLY A 186 -4.53 14.54 7.36
CA GLY A 186 -4.07 15.18 8.59
C GLY A 186 -4.20 16.70 8.51
N THR A 187 -3.11 17.39 8.82
CA THR A 187 -3.05 18.86 8.83
C THR A 187 -3.18 19.51 7.44
N ASN A 188 -3.07 18.74 6.35
CA ASN A 188 -3.18 19.27 4.99
C ASN A 188 -4.62 19.39 4.49
N LEU A 189 -5.61 18.79 5.19
CA LEU A 189 -7.00 18.75 4.77
C LEU A 189 -7.55 20.14 4.42
N GLY A 190 -7.38 21.13 5.28
CA GLY A 190 -7.92 22.48 5.05
C GLY A 190 -7.36 23.15 3.78
N ARG A 191 -6.07 22.97 3.49
CA ARG A 191 -5.45 23.46 2.27
C ARG A 191 -5.96 22.71 1.04
N LEU A 192 -6.15 21.39 1.13
CA LEU A 192 -6.67 20.56 0.04
C LEU A 192 -8.12 20.92 -0.28
N VAL A 193 -8.95 21.20 0.72
CA VAL A 193 -10.31 21.73 0.53
C VAL A 193 -10.30 23.04 -0.23
N SER A 194 -9.38 23.96 0.12
CA SER A 194 -9.23 25.22 -0.61
C SER A 194 -8.79 25.04 -2.06
N VAL A 195 -7.93 24.05 -2.33
CA VAL A 195 -7.52 23.67 -3.69
C VAL A 195 -8.71 23.09 -4.45
N LYS A 196 -9.46 22.17 -3.84
CA LYS A 196 -10.67 21.56 -4.43
C LYS A 196 -11.69 22.64 -4.80
N ALA A 197 -12.04 23.54 -3.86
CA ALA A 197 -12.98 24.62 -4.09
C ALA A 197 -12.58 25.56 -5.24
N ARG A 198 -11.26 25.75 -5.44
CA ARG A 198 -10.74 26.59 -6.53
C ARG A 198 -10.76 25.93 -7.90
N HIS A 199 -10.42 24.63 -7.97
CA HIS A 199 -10.16 23.94 -9.23
C HIS A 199 -11.30 23.02 -9.67
N ASP A 200 -12.19 22.65 -8.76
CA ASP A 200 -13.37 21.84 -9.01
C ASP A 200 -14.54 22.33 -8.13
N PRO A 201 -14.98 23.61 -8.32
CA PRO A 201 -16.01 24.22 -7.47
C PRO A 201 -17.37 23.53 -7.58
N ASP A 202 -17.67 22.92 -8.73
CA ASP A 202 -18.92 22.23 -9.00
C ASP A 202 -18.88 20.74 -8.57
N ASP A 203 -17.78 20.31 -7.92
CA ASP A 203 -17.56 18.95 -7.43
C ASP A 203 -17.80 17.87 -8.48
N VAL A 204 -17.30 18.10 -9.72
CA VAL A 204 -17.43 17.18 -10.85
C VAL A 204 -16.69 15.86 -10.57
N PHE A 205 -15.51 15.94 -9.96
CA PHE A 205 -14.72 14.78 -9.56
C PHE A 205 -14.99 14.43 -8.10
N HIS A 206 -15.96 13.57 -7.87
CA HIS A 206 -16.36 13.16 -6.53
C HIS A 206 -16.52 11.65 -6.36
N PHE A 207 -16.32 11.18 -5.15
CA PHE A 207 -16.66 9.85 -4.64
C PHE A 207 -16.81 9.95 -3.10
N ALA A 208 -17.20 8.86 -2.45
CA ALA A 208 -17.58 8.91 -1.02
C ALA A 208 -16.49 9.46 -0.08
N GLN A 209 -15.22 9.29 -0.41
CA GLN A 209 -14.08 9.79 0.37
C GLN A 209 -13.26 10.84 -0.41
N SER A 210 -13.85 11.55 -1.36
CA SER A 210 -13.17 12.67 -2.04
C SER A 210 -13.03 13.88 -1.11
N ILE A 211 -11.98 14.68 -1.34
CA ILE A 211 -11.82 15.97 -0.65
C ILE A 211 -13.03 16.85 -1.00
N PRO A 212 -13.77 17.37 -0.01
CA PRO A 212 -14.95 18.20 -0.25
C PRO A 212 -14.56 19.62 -0.68
N THR A 213 -15.50 20.36 -1.29
CA THR A 213 -15.31 21.77 -1.65
C THR A 213 -15.36 22.72 -0.45
N HIS A 214 -15.90 22.27 0.68
CA HIS A 214 -15.93 23.00 1.97
C HIS A 214 -15.92 22.01 3.13
N LEU A 215 -15.34 22.43 4.25
CA LEU A 215 -15.45 21.65 5.49
C LEU A 215 -16.87 21.80 6.04
N GLY A 216 -17.53 20.71 6.38
CA GLY A 216 -18.81 20.74 7.08
C GLY A 216 -18.69 21.47 8.42
N ALA A 217 -19.70 22.18 8.82
CA ALA A 217 -19.76 22.76 10.16
C ALA A 217 -19.98 21.62 11.18
N GLY A 218 -18.87 21.10 11.74
CA GLY A 218 -18.90 20.06 12.76
C GLY A 218 -18.05 18.84 12.37
N GLY A 219 -16.75 18.96 12.43
CA GLY A 219 -15.78 17.91 12.54
C GLY A 219 -15.05 18.13 13.85
#